data_83d14e4bf564dd19db55968994233cce
#
_entry.id   83d14e4bf564dd19db55968994233cce
#
_cell.length_a   1.000
_cell.length_b   1.000
_cell.length_c   1.000
_cell.angle_alpha   90.00
_cell.angle_beta   90.00
_cell.angle_gamma   90.00
#
_symmetry.space_group_name_H-M   'P 1'
#
loop_
_entity.id
_entity.type
_entity.pdbx_description
1 polymer ?
#
loop_
_entity_poly.entity_id
_entity_poly.type
_entity_poly.pdbx_seq_one_letter_code
_entity_poly.pdbx_strand_id
1 'polypeptide(L)'
;MLQITAVGNLAADPELKMVGDREVANFTMLVNKKVKGEDRTTALRCAVWGPRAKVVDDYLTKGAQVTITGQAYIETFERKDGSAGAALDVAVNDFSLPPKPKVAEDDMPF
;
A
#
# COMPACT_ATOMS: atom_id res chain seq x y z
N MET A 1 14.54 -14.82 -1.79
CA MET A 1 13.78 -13.57 -2.00
C MET A 1 12.30 -13.84 -1.79
N LEU A 2 11.68 -13.07 -0.95
CA LEU A 2 10.23 -13.17 -0.76
C LEU A 2 9.57 -12.01 -1.46
N GLN A 3 8.85 -12.30 -2.52
CA GLN A 3 8.21 -11.27 -3.32
C GLN A 3 6.71 -11.49 -3.31
N ILE A 4 5.96 -10.42 -3.20
CA ILE A 4 4.50 -10.48 -3.20
C ILE A 4 3.91 -9.51 -4.20
N THR A 5 2.69 -9.81 -4.60
CA THR A 5 1.84 -8.88 -5.34
C THR A 5 0.56 -8.77 -4.55
N ALA A 6 0.13 -7.54 -4.29
CA ALA A 6 -1.05 -7.30 -3.48
C ALA A 6 -1.91 -6.21 -4.08
N VAL A 7 -3.21 -6.39 -3.96
CA VAL A 7 -4.20 -5.40 -4.37
C VAL A 7 -5.00 -5.03 -3.14
N GLY A 8 -5.08 -3.76 -2.85
CA GLY A 8 -5.82 -3.31 -1.67
C GLY A 8 -6.06 -1.83 -1.70
N ASN A 9 -6.51 -1.30 -0.57
CA ASN A 9 -6.86 0.11 -0.45
C ASN A 9 -6.02 0.76 0.63
N LEU A 10 -5.68 2.03 0.43
CA LEU A 10 -4.91 2.75 1.44
C LEU A 10 -5.75 3.00 2.68
N ALA A 11 -5.15 2.73 3.83
CA ALA A 11 -5.81 2.95 5.12
C ALA A 11 -5.83 4.43 5.50
N ALA A 12 -4.87 5.20 4.97
CA ALA A 12 -4.73 6.62 5.24
C ALA A 12 -3.95 7.24 4.07
N ASP A 13 -3.86 8.56 4.06
CA ASP A 13 -3.08 9.24 3.03
C ASP A 13 -1.62 8.83 3.15
N PRO A 14 -0.90 8.72 2.03
CA PRO A 14 0.53 8.40 2.10
C PRO A 14 1.30 9.55 2.71
N GLU A 15 2.45 9.23 3.29
CA GLU A 15 3.30 10.22 3.90
C GLU A 15 4.61 10.27 3.13
N LEU A 16 4.92 11.44 2.58
CA LEU A 16 6.14 11.66 1.83
C LEU A 16 7.20 12.22 2.75
N LYS A 17 8.34 11.58 2.79
CA LYS A 17 9.45 11.98 3.64
C LYS A 17 10.76 12.00 2.86
N MET A 18 11.72 12.75 3.40
CA MET A 18 13.08 12.71 2.91
C MET A 18 13.94 11.95 3.89
N VAL A 19 14.71 11.00 3.39
CA VAL A 19 15.69 10.29 4.19
C VAL A 19 17.03 10.51 3.51
N GLY A 20 17.84 11.40 4.10
CA GLY A 20 19.04 11.87 3.43
C GLY A 20 18.63 12.69 2.22
N ASP A 21 19.11 12.30 1.05
CA ASP A 21 18.75 12.96 -0.20
C ASP A 21 17.75 12.16 -1.02
N ARG A 22 17.11 11.15 -0.42
CA ARG A 22 16.14 10.30 -1.11
C ARG A 22 14.75 10.53 -0.57
N GLU A 23 13.79 10.55 -1.49
CA GLU A 23 12.39 10.61 -1.09
C GLU A 23 11.85 9.21 -0.87
N VAL A 24 10.95 9.09 0.10
CA VAL A 24 10.22 7.85 0.33
C VAL A 24 8.78 8.18 0.64
N ALA A 25 7.86 7.46 0.02
CA ALA A 25 6.44 7.55 0.34
C ALA A 25 6.07 6.30 1.11
N ASN A 26 5.54 6.50 2.30
CA ASN A 26 5.10 5.41 3.16
C ASN A 26 3.58 5.40 3.21
N PHE A 27 3.00 4.24 3.08
CA PHE A 27 1.56 4.09 3.25
C PHE A 27 1.25 2.70 3.76
N THR A 28 0.09 2.59 4.40
CA THR A 28 -0.42 1.30 4.85
C THR A 28 -1.58 0.93 3.92
N MET A 29 -1.51 -0.26 3.34
CA MET A 29 -2.61 -0.71 2.52
C MET A 29 -3.29 -1.90 3.21
N LEU A 30 -4.59 -1.98 3.02
CA LEU A 30 -5.40 -3.04 3.60
C LEU A 30 -5.86 -3.95 2.48
N VAL A 31 -5.58 -5.24 2.66
CA VAL A 31 -6.03 -6.26 1.73
C VAL A 31 -7.10 -7.07 2.43
N ASN A 32 -8.29 -7.04 1.87
CA ASN A 32 -9.43 -7.74 2.44
C ASN A 32 -9.71 -9.00 1.67
N LYS A 33 -9.99 -10.06 2.41
CA LYS A 33 -10.35 -11.32 1.81
C LYS A 33 -11.41 -12.00 2.66
N LYS A 34 -12.35 -12.64 2.00
CA LYS A 34 -13.37 -13.44 2.69
C LYS A 34 -12.90 -14.88 2.75
N VAL A 35 -12.81 -15.42 3.95
CA VAL A 35 -12.42 -16.81 4.15
C VAL A 35 -13.51 -17.47 4.96
N LYS A 36 -14.17 -18.47 4.38
CA LYS A 36 -15.25 -19.20 5.05
C LYS A 36 -16.32 -18.28 5.64
N GLY A 37 -16.68 -17.25 4.87
CA GLY A 37 -17.71 -16.32 5.32
C GLY A 37 -17.23 -15.23 6.26
N GLU A 38 -15.98 -15.28 6.69
CA GLU A 38 -15.42 -14.26 7.56
C GLU A 38 -14.51 -13.32 6.79
N ASP A 39 -14.59 -12.04 7.11
CA ASP A 39 -13.70 -11.06 6.50
C ASP A 39 -12.36 -11.10 7.20
N ARG A 40 -11.30 -11.20 6.43
CA ARG A 40 -9.95 -11.11 6.95
C ARG A 40 -9.24 -9.96 6.29
N THR A 41 -8.62 -9.13 7.11
CA THR A 41 -7.89 -7.97 6.64
C THR A 41 -6.42 -8.13 6.99
N THR A 42 -5.58 -7.96 5.98
CA THR A 42 -4.14 -7.95 6.17
C THR A 42 -3.64 -6.56 5.92
N ALA A 43 -2.89 -6.01 6.86
CA ALA A 43 -2.30 -4.68 6.71
C ALA A 43 -0.85 -4.82 6.26
N LEU A 44 -0.48 -4.09 5.21
CA LEU A 44 0.88 -4.07 4.70
C LEU A 44 1.42 -2.66 4.83
N ARG A 45 2.62 -2.54 5.41
CA ARG A 45 3.30 -1.25 5.46
C ARG A 45 4.19 -1.17 4.24
N CYS A 46 3.91 -0.22 3.37
CA CYS A 46 4.56 -0.12 2.07
C CYS A 46 5.46 1.11 2.00
N ALA A 47 6.60 0.97 1.34
CA ALA A 47 7.51 2.07 1.12
C ALA A 47 7.91 2.11 -0.35
N VAL A 48 7.76 3.28 -0.97
CA VAL A 48 8.17 3.52 -2.34
C VAL A 48 9.29 4.56 -2.31
N TRP A 49 10.47 4.16 -2.74
CA TRP A 49 11.65 5.02 -2.70
C TRP A 49 11.95 5.64 -4.04
N GLY A 50 12.53 6.83 -4.01
CA GLY A 50 13.02 7.51 -5.20
C GLY A 50 11.97 8.37 -5.88
N PRO A 51 12.17 8.70 -7.15
CA PRO A 51 11.28 9.65 -7.84
C PRO A 51 9.82 9.24 -7.87
N ARG A 52 9.52 7.96 -7.81
CA ARG A 52 8.13 7.50 -7.83
C ARG A 52 7.40 7.74 -6.51
N ALA A 53 8.15 8.06 -5.45
CA ALA A 53 7.52 8.39 -4.18
C ALA A 53 6.57 9.58 -4.33
N LYS A 54 6.97 10.58 -5.12
CA LYS A 54 6.13 11.73 -5.35
C LYS A 54 4.87 11.38 -6.14
N VAL A 55 4.97 10.41 -7.03
CA VAL A 55 3.79 9.95 -7.77
C VAL A 55 2.78 9.35 -6.82
N VAL A 56 3.25 8.57 -5.86
CA VAL A 56 2.36 8.01 -4.85
C VAL A 56 1.69 9.13 -4.05
N ASP A 57 2.48 10.11 -3.63
CA ASP A 57 1.94 11.21 -2.83
C ASP A 57 0.93 12.04 -3.62
N ASP A 58 1.16 12.24 -4.91
CA ASP A 58 0.31 13.06 -5.74
C ASP A 58 -0.99 12.36 -6.14
N TYR A 59 -0.96 11.06 -6.33
CA TYR A 59 -2.09 10.35 -6.92
C TYR A 59 -2.83 9.39 -5.99
N LEU A 60 -2.28 9.05 -4.85
CA LEU A 60 -2.94 8.14 -3.92
C LEU A 60 -3.41 8.90 -2.69
N THR A 61 -4.63 8.57 -2.25
CA THR A 61 -5.21 9.14 -1.04
C THR A 61 -5.85 8.02 -0.25
N LYS A 62 -6.28 8.32 0.97
CA LYS A 62 -6.99 7.36 1.79
C LYS A 62 -8.13 6.74 1.01
N GLY A 63 -8.23 5.44 1.05
CA GLY A 63 -9.28 4.70 0.36
C GLY A 63 -8.96 4.33 -1.08
N ALA A 64 -7.93 4.91 -1.67
CA ALA A 64 -7.58 4.61 -3.06
C ALA A 64 -7.13 3.17 -3.21
N GLN A 65 -7.48 2.56 -4.32
CA GLN A 65 -7.05 1.21 -4.63
C GLN A 65 -5.69 1.25 -5.33
N VAL A 66 -4.82 0.32 -4.95
CA VAL A 66 -3.50 0.24 -5.57
C VAL A 66 -3.08 -1.22 -5.66
N THR A 67 -2.36 -1.54 -6.71
CA THR A 67 -1.72 -2.85 -6.86
C THR A 67 -0.22 -2.62 -6.71
N ILE A 68 0.40 -3.39 -5.83
CA ILE A 68 1.84 -3.28 -5.60
C ILE A 68 2.52 -4.61 -5.80
N THR A 69 3.79 -4.54 -6.17
CA THR A 69 4.67 -5.70 -6.22
C THR A 69 5.96 -5.30 -5.53
N GLY A 70 6.45 -6.13 -4.65
CA GLY A 70 7.68 -5.81 -3.95
C GLY A 70 8.18 -6.95 -3.11
N GLN A 71 9.28 -6.68 -2.43
CA GLN A 71 9.87 -7.64 -1.52
C GLN A 71 9.25 -7.46 -0.15
N ALA A 72 8.81 -8.56 0.43
CA ALA A 72 8.11 -8.54 1.71
C ALA A 72 8.98 -9.13 2.80
N TYR A 73 8.85 -8.61 3.98
CA TYR A 73 9.49 -9.18 5.16
C TYR A 73 8.64 -8.88 6.37
N ILE A 74 8.76 -9.74 7.38
CA ILE A 74 8.00 -9.60 8.60
C ILE A 74 8.89 -8.97 9.65
N GLU A 75 8.38 -7.94 10.29
CA GLU A 75 9.07 -7.27 11.37
C GLU A 75 8.28 -7.49 12.64
N THR A 76 8.94 -7.96 13.68
CA THR A 76 8.28 -8.19 14.97
C THR A 76 8.59 -7.05 15.90
N PHE A 77 7.67 -6.76 16.80
CA PHE A 77 7.83 -5.68 17.76
C PHE A 77 7.08 -6.03 19.04
N GLU A 78 7.42 -5.32 20.11
CA GLU A 78 6.73 -5.48 21.37
C GLU A 78 5.74 -4.33 21.54
N ARG A 79 4.50 -4.66 21.90
CA ARG A 79 3.49 -3.65 22.16
C ARG A 79 3.66 -3.10 23.57
N LYS A 80 3.01 -1.98 23.83
CA LYS A 80 3.09 -1.32 25.14
C LYS A 80 2.64 -2.23 26.27
N ASP A 81 1.74 -3.15 25.99
CA ASP A 81 1.25 -4.07 27.01
C ASP A 81 2.16 -5.31 27.16
N GLY A 82 3.27 -5.34 26.49
CA GLY A 82 4.21 -6.46 26.56
C GLY A 82 3.95 -7.58 25.60
N SER A 83 2.85 -7.53 24.85
CA SER A 83 2.56 -8.59 23.88
C SER A 83 3.37 -8.42 22.61
N ALA A 84 3.61 -9.52 21.90
CA ALA A 84 4.32 -9.49 20.64
C ALA A 84 3.40 -9.10 19.51
N GLY A 85 3.89 -8.30 18.59
CA GLY A 85 3.18 -7.97 17.37
C GLY A 85 4.06 -8.21 16.17
N ALA A 86 3.45 -8.23 14.99
CA ALA A 86 4.17 -8.40 13.76
C ALA A 86 3.55 -7.50 12.70
N ALA A 87 4.40 -6.97 11.82
CA ALA A 87 3.97 -6.16 10.70
C ALA A 87 4.57 -6.75 9.44
N LEU A 88 3.81 -6.70 8.36
CA LEU A 88 4.30 -7.12 7.05
C LEU A 88 4.74 -5.86 6.33
N ASP A 89 6.05 -5.76 6.12
CA ASP A 89 6.64 -4.60 5.45
C ASP A 89 6.97 -4.97 4.02
N VAL A 90 6.71 -4.05 3.11
CA VAL A 90 6.95 -4.28 1.69
C VAL A 90 7.78 -3.13 1.13
N ALA A 91 8.95 -3.49 0.59
CA ALA A 91 9.73 -2.55 -0.20
C ALA A 91 9.19 -2.63 -1.62
N VAL A 92 8.44 -1.63 -2.03
CA VAL A 92 7.70 -1.67 -3.29
C VAL A 92 8.63 -1.49 -4.47
N ASN A 93 8.62 -2.47 -5.38
CA ASN A 93 9.41 -2.39 -6.62
C ASN A 93 8.60 -1.74 -7.74
N ASP A 94 7.30 -1.98 -7.73
CA ASP A 94 6.43 -1.44 -8.77
C ASP A 94 5.02 -1.32 -8.22
N PHE A 95 4.26 -0.40 -8.77
CA PHE A 95 2.87 -0.24 -8.38
C PHE A 95 2.06 0.22 -9.57
N SER A 96 0.78 -0.10 -9.53
CA SER A 96 -0.14 0.26 -10.59
C SER A 96 -1.33 0.98 -9.97
N LEU A 97 -1.61 2.15 -10.49
CA LEU A 97 -2.72 2.96 -10.03
C LEU A 97 -4.00 2.47 -10.67
N PRO A 98 -5.13 2.65 -10.01
CA PRO A 98 -6.40 2.28 -10.63
C PRO A 98 -6.66 3.19 -11.83
N PRO A 99 -7.39 2.71 -12.80
CA PRO A 99 -7.77 3.56 -13.91
C PRO A 99 -8.57 4.73 -13.35
N LYS A 100 -8.38 5.90 -13.94
CA LYS A 100 -9.14 7.06 -13.56
C LYS A 100 -10.61 6.73 -13.63
N PRO A 101 -11.37 7.16 -12.64
CA PRO A 101 -12.81 7.03 -12.76
C PRO A 101 -13.16 7.75 -14.02
N LYS A 102 -13.70 7.04 -14.90
CA LYS A 102 -14.05 7.57 -16.15
C LYS A 102 -15.41 8.11 -16.08
N VAL A 103 -15.52 9.14 -15.30
CA VAL A 103 -16.74 9.85 -15.30
C VAL A 103 -17.10 10.16 -16.71
N ALA A 104 -16.08 10.53 -17.39
CA ALA A 104 -16.28 10.80 -18.77
C ALA A 104 -16.66 9.58 -19.53
N GLU A 105 -16.29 8.49 -19.04
CA GLU A 105 -16.60 7.32 -19.79
C GLU A 105 -18.02 6.98 -19.64
N ASP A 106 -18.65 7.62 -18.74
CA ASP A 106 -20.06 7.52 -18.73
C ASP A 106 -20.56 7.97 -20.05
N ASP A 107 -19.82 8.84 -20.61
CA ASP A 107 -20.22 9.35 -21.84
C ASP A 107 -19.88 8.38 -22.93
N MET A 108 -19.18 7.37 -22.57
CA MET A 108 -18.77 6.43 -23.57
C MET A 108 -19.88 5.53 -23.89
N PRO A 109 -20.29 5.52 -25.08
CA PRO A 109 -21.48 4.80 -25.52
C PRO A 109 -21.23 3.35 -25.72
N PHE A 110 -20.55 2.72 -24.93
CA PHE A 110 -20.45 1.29 -25.13
C PHE A 110 -20.45 0.55 -23.83
#